data_993b165497b2741b61e499d5c7b5c65d
#
_entry.id   993b165497b2741b61e499d5c7b5c65d
#
_cell.length_a   1.000
_cell.length_b   1.000
_cell.length_c   1.000
_cell.angle_alpha   90.00
_cell.angle_beta   90.00
_cell.angle_gamma   90.00
#
_symmetry.space_group_name_H-M   'P 1'
#
loop_
_entity.id
_entity.type
_entity.pdbx_description
1 polymer ?
#
loop_
_entity_poly.entity_id
_entity_poly.type
_entity_poly.pdbx_seq_one_letter_code
_entity_poly.pdbx_strand_id
1 'polypeptide(L)'
;MNKFVAKYGRILVPLITPYGENEEVDYGQYEKLIDYIITNKLGDSLIVTGTTGEASLLTFDERVKLMETAVKAAAGRMPVIAGTGCASTKETIALTKKAEEIGIETCLVVVPFYNKPTQEGIYLHYKKLAENTKANIMLYNIPIFVGVNMEPETVRRLAAIPNIIGIKDEAGINPTQVTDFFLATKDVDPDFAIYNGDDVMLLPTIVQGAMGLVSGGAQIFGHEIRAIFDAFEAGENE
;
A
#
# COMPACT_ATOMS: atom_id res chain seq x y z
N MET A 1 -9.92 16.60 7.35
CA MET A 1 -8.86 15.82 6.69
C MET A 1 -9.02 14.38 7.11
N ASN A 2 -8.97 13.44 6.17
CA ASN A 2 -9.04 11.99 6.46
C ASN A 2 -7.90 11.57 7.40
N LYS A 3 -8.17 10.67 8.36
CA LYS A 3 -7.18 10.25 9.39
C LYS A 3 -5.96 9.55 8.81
N PHE A 4 -6.16 8.74 7.75
CA PHE A 4 -5.05 8.07 7.07
C PHE A 4 -4.15 9.09 6.37
N VAL A 5 -4.74 10.01 5.60
CA VAL A 5 -3.98 11.09 4.92
C VAL A 5 -3.23 11.97 5.92
N ALA A 6 -3.86 12.28 7.08
CA ALA A 6 -3.19 13.07 8.12
C ALA A 6 -1.93 12.38 8.68
N LYS A 7 -1.92 11.05 8.73
CA LYS A 7 -0.81 10.25 9.28
C LYS A 7 0.24 9.87 8.23
N TYR A 8 -0.21 9.45 7.05
CA TYR A 8 0.65 8.83 6.03
C TYR A 8 0.90 9.70 4.81
N GLY A 9 0.17 10.82 4.68
CA GLY A 9 0.28 11.73 3.54
C GLY A 9 -0.42 11.21 2.29
N ARG A 10 -0.15 11.84 1.15
CA ARG A 10 -0.78 11.52 -0.14
C ARG A 10 0.10 10.69 -1.06
N ILE A 11 1.42 10.77 -0.92
CA ILE A 11 2.40 10.10 -1.77
C ILE A 11 3.09 9.01 -0.95
N LEU A 12 2.64 7.76 -1.14
CA LEU A 12 3.24 6.61 -0.49
C LEU A 12 4.24 5.97 -1.47
N VAL A 13 5.49 5.81 -1.06
CA VAL A 13 6.59 5.36 -1.93
C VAL A 13 6.88 3.88 -1.71
N PRO A 14 6.47 2.98 -2.62
CA PRO A 14 6.84 1.58 -2.55
C PRO A 14 8.29 1.43 -3.00
N LEU A 15 9.15 0.98 -2.08
CA LEU A 15 10.58 0.84 -2.31
C LEU A 15 10.90 -0.38 -3.18
N ILE A 16 11.91 -0.23 -4.06
CA ILE A 16 12.58 -1.38 -4.67
C ILE A 16 13.43 -2.11 -3.64
N THR A 17 13.78 -3.37 -3.92
CA THR A 17 14.75 -4.14 -3.15
C THR A 17 16.07 -4.20 -3.93
N PRO A 18 17.16 -3.53 -3.47
CA PRO A 18 18.46 -3.66 -4.10
C PRO A 18 19.05 -5.06 -3.87
N TYR A 19 19.70 -5.60 -4.89
CA TYR A 19 20.41 -6.87 -4.83
C TYR A 19 21.89 -6.68 -5.13
N GLY A 20 22.72 -7.53 -4.52
CA GLY A 20 24.14 -7.65 -4.83
C GLY A 20 24.42 -8.49 -6.08
N GLU A 21 25.70 -8.68 -6.39
CA GLU A 21 26.15 -9.41 -7.59
C GLU A 21 25.79 -10.92 -7.55
N ASN A 22 25.59 -11.49 -6.36
CA ASN A 22 25.21 -12.88 -6.18
C ASN A 22 23.71 -13.05 -5.84
N GLU A 23 22.88 -12.07 -6.22
CA GLU A 23 21.42 -12.08 -6.01
C GLU A 23 20.98 -11.99 -4.53
N GLU A 24 21.89 -11.71 -3.61
CA GLU A 24 21.54 -11.43 -2.20
C GLU A 24 20.96 -10.02 -2.02
N VAL A 25 20.07 -9.84 -1.04
CA VAL A 25 19.52 -8.53 -0.70
C VAL A 25 20.62 -7.61 -0.16
N ASP A 26 20.84 -6.46 -0.80
CA ASP A 26 21.78 -5.44 -0.34
C ASP A 26 21.09 -4.46 0.63
N TYR A 27 21.09 -4.81 1.91
CA TYR A 27 20.51 -3.99 2.97
C TYR A 27 21.22 -2.63 3.12
N GLY A 28 22.51 -2.54 2.78
CA GLY A 28 23.26 -1.29 2.84
C GLY A 28 22.83 -0.29 1.78
N GLN A 29 22.57 -0.74 0.56
CA GLN A 29 21.99 0.10 -0.49
C GLN A 29 20.53 0.43 -0.17
N TYR A 30 19.80 -0.48 0.47
CA TYR A 30 18.43 -0.23 0.90
C TYR A 30 18.35 0.91 1.94
N GLU A 31 19.25 0.93 2.93
CA GLU A 31 19.36 2.05 3.91
C GLU A 31 19.64 3.38 3.19
N LYS A 32 20.54 3.39 2.20
CA LYS A 32 20.87 4.59 1.41
C LYS A 32 19.67 5.08 0.56
N LEU A 33 18.92 4.15 -0.04
CA LEU A 33 17.71 4.48 -0.80
C LEU A 33 16.67 5.16 0.10
N ILE A 34 16.46 4.61 1.31
CA ILE A 34 15.53 5.18 2.29
C ILE A 34 15.97 6.61 2.67
N ASP A 35 17.24 6.79 2.99
CA ASP A 35 17.79 8.11 3.34
C ASP A 35 17.67 9.10 2.16
N TYR A 36 17.94 8.66 0.95
CA TYR A 36 17.76 9.45 -0.26
C TYR A 36 16.32 9.95 -0.43
N ILE A 37 15.33 9.06 -0.31
CA ILE A 37 13.91 9.42 -0.46
C ILE A 37 13.48 10.42 0.61
N ILE A 38 13.87 10.18 1.87
CA ILE A 38 13.52 11.04 2.99
C ILE A 38 14.18 12.42 2.86
N THR A 39 15.49 12.45 2.57
CA THR A 39 16.27 13.71 2.48
C THR A 39 15.79 14.58 1.32
N ASN A 40 15.44 13.96 0.20
CA ASN A 40 14.92 14.66 -0.97
C ASN A 40 13.40 14.88 -0.93
N LYS A 41 12.69 14.46 0.13
CA LYS A 41 11.24 14.67 0.31
C LYS A 41 10.41 14.14 -0.87
N LEU A 42 10.77 12.98 -1.40
CA LEU A 42 10.15 12.40 -2.59
C LEU A 42 8.77 11.79 -2.34
N GLY A 43 8.35 11.66 -1.09
CA GLY A 43 7.04 11.19 -0.69
C GLY A 43 6.75 11.48 0.78
N ASP A 44 5.64 10.95 1.26
CA ASP A 44 5.15 11.19 2.62
C ASP A 44 5.28 9.95 3.52
N SER A 45 5.30 8.75 2.93
CA SER A 45 5.48 7.46 3.64
C SER A 45 6.20 6.46 2.76
N LEU A 46 6.88 5.51 3.39
CA LEU A 46 7.54 4.37 2.73
C LEU A 46 6.63 3.14 2.76
N ILE A 47 6.56 2.40 1.66
CA ILE A 47 6.00 1.05 1.63
C ILE A 47 7.13 0.07 1.36
N VAL A 48 7.34 -0.86 2.28
CA VAL A 48 8.41 -1.87 2.19
C VAL A 48 7.83 -3.24 1.84
N THR A 49 8.58 -4.06 1.16
CA THR A 49 8.16 -5.43 0.78
C THR A 49 6.82 -5.50 0.04
N GLY A 50 6.54 -4.48 -0.80
CA GLY A 50 5.41 -4.48 -1.74
C GLY A 50 5.78 -5.13 -3.08
N THR A 51 4.92 -4.97 -4.08
CA THR A 51 5.13 -5.48 -5.45
C THR A 51 6.38 -4.87 -6.10
N THR A 52 6.57 -3.56 -5.97
CA THR A 52 7.75 -2.85 -6.46
C THR A 52 9.06 -3.37 -5.83
N GLY A 53 8.98 -3.81 -4.58
CA GLY A 53 10.11 -4.43 -3.86
C GLY A 53 10.27 -5.93 -4.13
N GLU A 54 9.59 -6.48 -5.13
CA GLU A 54 9.70 -7.88 -5.56
C GLU A 54 9.41 -8.89 -4.42
N ALA A 55 8.46 -8.55 -3.54
CA ALA A 55 8.16 -9.31 -2.32
C ALA A 55 7.86 -10.81 -2.55
N SER A 56 7.40 -11.19 -3.75
CA SER A 56 7.14 -12.59 -4.11
C SER A 56 8.40 -13.42 -4.33
N LEU A 57 9.55 -12.78 -4.52
CA LEU A 57 10.85 -13.43 -4.71
C LEU A 57 11.66 -13.52 -3.41
N LEU A 58 11.23 -12.80 -2.36
CA LEU A 58 11.90 -12.74 -1.07
C LEU A 58 11.42 -13.86 -0.15
N THR A 59 12.34 -14.43 0.60
CA THR A 59 12.02 -15.33 1.71
C THR A 59 11.32 -14.57 2.85
N PHE A 60 10.67 -15.30 3.75
CA PHE A 60 10.04 -14.73 4.93
C PHE A 60 11.03 -13.91 5.77
N ASP A 61 12.23 -14.45 6.00
CA ASP A 61 13.26 -13.81 6.83
C ASP A 61 13.84 -12.56 6.17
N GLU A 62 14.01 -12.55 4.85
CA GLU A 62 14.45 -11.35 4.10
C GLU A 62 13.40 -10.24 4.18
N ARG A 63 12.09 -10.58 4.05
CA ARG A 63 11.01 -9.60 4.22
C ARG A 63 11.01 -9.01 5.62
N VAL A 64 11.16 -9.81 6.65
CA VAL A 64 11.27 -9.34 8.04
C VAL A 64 12.47 -8.42 8.20
N LYS A 65 13.64 -8.82 7.71
CA LYS A 65 14.87 -8.03 7.82
C LYS A 65 14.80 -6.71 7.04
N LEU A 66 14.12 -6.68 5.87
CA LEU A 66 13.86 -5.43 5.14
C LEU A 66 12.95 -4.47 5.94
N MET A 67 11.92 -4.99 6.62
CA MET A 67 11.06 -4.20 7.50
C MET A 67 11.85 -3.59 8.67
N GLU A 68 12.68 -4.40 9.36
CA GLU A 68 13.55 -3.95 10.44
C GLU A 68 14.54 -2.88 9.97
N THR A 69 15.18 -3.12 8.81
CA THR A 69 16.11 -2.18 8.19
C THR A 69 15.42 -0.85 7.88
N ALA A 70 14.20 -0.91 7.32
CA ALA A 70 13.46 0.29 6.96
C ALA A 70 13.04 1.12 8.18
N VAL A 71 12.52 0.49 9.22
CA VAL A 71 12.15 1.20 10.47
C VAL A 71 13.37 1.85 11.10
N LYS A 72 14.51 1.14 11.16
CA LYS A 72 15.78 1.66 11.67
C LYS A 72 16.30 2.83 10.84
N ALA A 73 16.33 2.70 9.50
CA ALA A 73 16.82 3.73 8.60
C ALA A 73 15.91 4.97 8.58
N ALA A 74 14.59 4.76 8.57
CA ALA A 74 13.65 5.87 8.65
C ALA A 74 13.74 6.64 9.97
N ALA A 75 14.02 5.97 11.08
CA ALA A 75 14.26 6.56 12.41
C ALA A 75 13.16 7.57 12.83
N GLY A 76 11.90 7.29 12.50
CA GLY A 76 10.76 8.17 12.77
C GLY A 76 10.64 9.41 11.86
N ARG A 77 11.58 9.63 10.93
CA ARG A 77 11.55 10.76 9.98
C ARG A 77 10.42 10.65 8.95
N MET A 78 9.99 9.43 8.64
CA MET A 78 8.93 9.13 7.69
C MET A 78 8.20 7.85 8.13
N PRO A 79 6.85 7.78 8.06
CA PRO A 79 6.11 6.57 8.38
C PRO A 79 6.48 5.40 7.47
N VAL A 80 6.46 4.18 8.02
CA VAL A 80 6.71 2.94 7.30
C VAL A 80 5.44 2.08 7.30
N ILE A 81 5.04 1.61 6.13
CA ILE A 81 3.94 0.66 5.89
C ILE A 81 4.56 -0.64 5.38
N ALA A 82 4.17 -1.79 5.90
CA ALA A 82 4.70 -3.08 5.45
C ALA A 82 3.76 -3.77 4.45
N GLY A 83 4.29 -4.20 3.32
CA GLY A 83 3.62 -5.14 2.44
C GLY A 83 3.69 -6.55 3.03
N THR A 84 2.59 -7.10 3.54
CA THR A 84 2.58 -8.40 4.24
C THR A 84 1.72 -9.46 3.56
N GLY A 85 1.06 -9.13 2.44
CA GLY A 85 0.24 -10.07 1.69
C GLY A 85 1.05 -11.25 1.13
N CYS A 86 0.47 -12.45 1.26
CA CYS A 86 0.97 -13.71 0.74
C CYS A 86 -0.19 -14.48 0.10
N ALA A 87 0.12 -15.51 -0.70
CA ALA A 87 -0.90 -16.40 -1.24
C ALA A 87 -1.66 -17.18 -0.13
N SER A 88 -1.02 -17.42 1.01
CA SER A 88 -1.58 -18.12 2.17
C SER A 88 -2.03 -17.16 3.26
N THR A 89 -3.26 -17.32 3.75
CA THR A 89 -3.78 -16.56 4.91
C THR A 89 -2.92 -16.77 6.15
N LYS A 90 -2.43 -17.99 6.38
CA LYS A 90 -1.57 -18.32 7.54
C LYS A 90 -0.26 -17.53 7.50
N GLU A 91 0.36 -17.46 6.32
CA GLU A 91 1.63 -16.76 6.13
C GLU A 91 1.45 -15.24 6.19
N THR A 92 0.35 -14.71 5.60
CA THR A 92 -0.04 -13.31 5.72
C THR A 92 -0.17 -12.89 7.19
N ILE A 93 -0.85 -13.69 8.02
CA ILE A 93 -1.01 -13.44 9.46
C ILE A 93 0.37 -13.46 10.15
N ALA A 94 1.21 -14.45 9.86
CA ALA A 94 2.52 -14.57 10.49
C ALA A 94 3.41 -13.35 10.17
N LEU A 95 3.44 -12.92 8.90
CA LEU A 95 4.25 -11.79 8.49
C LEU A 95 3.69 -10.46 9.04
N THR A 96 2.36 -10.29 9.08
CA THR A 96 1.72 -9.11 9.67
C THR A 96 2.05 -9.00 11.17
N LYS A 97 2.05 -10.11 11.90
CA LYS A 97 2.47 -10.11 13.31
C LYS A 97 3.95 -9.74 13.48
N LYS A 98 4.82 -10.14 12.56
CA LYS A 98 6.23 -9.67 12.57
C LYS A 98 6.33 -8.18 12.34
N ALA A 99 5.55 -7.62 11.42
CA ALA A 99 5.49 -6.17 11.22
C ALA A 99 5.02 -5.44 12.50
N GLU A 100 4.00 -5.96 13.21
CA GLU A 100 3.57 -5.43 14.52
C GLU A 100 4.69 -5.48 15.56
N GLU A 101 5.41 -6.61 15.69
CA GLU A 101 6.53 -6.79 16.63
C GLU A 101 7.66 -5.78 16.37
N ILE A 102 7.89 -5.40 15.11
CA ILE A 102 8.86 -4.39 14.68
C ILE A 102 8.37 -2.96 14.98
N GLY A 103 7.07 -2.77 15.25
CA GLY A 103 6.47 -1.47 15.52
C GLY A 103 5.82 -0.80 14.30
N ILE A 104 5.58 -1.55 13.21
CA ILE A 104 4.85 -1.05 12.04
C ILE A 104 3.35 -1.14 12.32
N GLU A 105 2.67 0.01 12.29
CA GLU A 105 1.26 0.10 12.66
C GLU A 105 0.28 -0.22 11.52
N THR A 106 0.72 -0.15 10.26
CA THR A 106 -0.13 -0.36 9.09
C THR A 106 0.52 -1.30 8.09
N CYS A 107 -0.28 -2.27 7.63
CA CYS A 107 0.15 -3.23 6.63
C CYS A 107 -0.67 -3.08 5.34
N LEU A 108 0.02 -3.03 4.20
CA LEU A 108 -0.57 -3.13 2.86
C LEU A 108 -0.64 -4.60 2.49
N VAL A 109 -1.85 -5.11 2.28
CA VAL A 109 -2.07 -6.55 2.09
C VAL A 109 -2.70 -6.79 0.72
N VAL A 110 -1.95 -7.39 -0.19
CA VAL A 110 -2.46 -7.78 -1.51
C VAL A 110 -3.41 -8.95 -1.39
N VAL A 111 -4.44 -8.98 -2.25
CA VAL A 111 -5.35 -10.12 -2.41
C VAL A 111 -4.54 -11.40 -2.62
N PRO A 112 -4.91 -12.55 -2.01
CA PRO A 112 -4.25 -13.82 -2.30
C PRO A 112 -4.19 -14.08 -3.80
N PHE A 113 -3.01 -14.32 -4.30
CA PHE A 113 -2.70 -14.46 -5.72
C PHE A 113 -2.53 -15.91 -6.14
N TYR A 114 -2.38 -16.14 -7.47
CA TYR A 114 -2.21 -17.42 -8.15
C TYR A 114 -3.49 -18.27 -8.20
N ASN A 115 -4.13 -18.62 -7.07
CA ASN A 115 -5.30 -19.49 -7.00
C ASN A 115 -6.65 -18.79 -7.26
N LYS A 116 -6.65 -17.46 -7.47
CA LYS A 116 -7.85 -16.67 -7.82
C LYS A 116 -9.04 -16.96 -6.89
N PRO A 117 -9.01 -16.52 -5.63
CA PRO A 117 -10.09 -16.78 -4.69
C PRO A 117 -11.41 -16.14 -5.15
N THR A 118 -12.54 -16.71 -4.71
CA THR A 118 -13.86 -16.06 -4.87
C THR A 118 -13.97 -14.81 -4.00
N GLN A 119 -14.97 -13.95 -4.24
CA GLN A 119 -15.22 -12.76 -3.41
C GLN A 119 -15.42 -13.14 -1.94
N GLU A 120 -16.14 -14.22 -1.64
CA GLU A 120 -16.27 -14.72 -0.28
C GLU A 120 -14.94 -15.23 0.30
N GLY A 121 -14.11 -15.87 -0.51
CA GLY A 121 -12.76 -16.29 -0.13
C GLY A 121 -11.87 -15.08 0.23
N ILE A 122 -11.94 -14.00 -0.55
CA ILE A 122 -11.26 -12.73 -0.29
C ILE A 122 -11.73 -12.14 1.06
N TYR A 123 -13.06 -12.04 1.25
CA TYR A 123 -13.63 -11.54 2.50
C TYR A 123 -13.16 -12.34 3.71
N LEU A 124 -13.24 -13.67 3.66
CA LEU A 124 -12.83 -14.54 4.76
C LEU A 124 -11.32 -14.46 5.05
N HIS A 125 -10.49 -14.30 4.02
CA HIS A 125 -9.05 -14.09 4.16
C HIS A 125 -8.75 -12.83 5.00
N TYR A 126 -9.28 -11.68 4.60
CA TYR A 126 -9.04 -10.42 5.30
C TYR A 126 -9.71 -10.36 6.66
N LYS A 127 -10.92 -10.91 6.80
CA LYS A 127 -11.58 -11.03 8.10
C LYS A 127 -10.72 -11.83 9.08
N LYS A 128 -10.21 -12.99 8.64
CA LYS A 128 -9.33 -13.82 9.47
C LYS A 128 -8.03 -13.11 9.83
N LEU A 129 -7.45 -12.37 8.90
CA LEU A 129 -6.28 -11.53 9.17
C LEU A 129 -6.61 -10.48 10.23
N ALA A 130 -7.68 -9.71 10.04
CA ALA A 130 -8.10 -8.64 10.93
C ALA A 130 -8.38 -9.11 12.37
N GLU A 131 -8.93 -10.31 12.53
CA GLU A 131 -9.15 -10.94 13.83
C GLU A 131 -7.86 -11.40 14.55
N ASN A 132 -6.73 -11.47 13.83
CA ASN A 132 -5.47 -12.02 14.34
C ASN A 132 -4.34 -11.01 14.45
N THR A 133 -4.60 -9.73 14.19
CA THR A 133 -3.62 -8.64 14.26
C THR A 133 -4.24 -7.40 14.89
N LYS A 134 -3.42 -6.55 15.50
CA LYS A 134 -3.79 -5.20 15.92
C LYS A 134 -3.38 -4.15 14.89
N ALA A 135 -2.56 -4.53 13.91
CA ALA A 135 -2.17 -3.63 12.83
C ALA A 135 -3.39 -3.17 12.03
N ASN A 136 -3.32 -1.95 11.56
CA ASN A 136 -4.25 -1.47 10.54
C ASN A 136 -3.95 -2.16 9.20
N ILE A 137 -5.00 -2.51 8.48
CA ILE A 137 -4.92 -3.18 7.19
C ILE A 137 -5.37 -2.22 6.10
N MET A 138 -4.49 -1.97 5.13
CA MET A 138 -4.84 -1.37 3.86
C MET A 138 -4.97 -2.49 2.84
N LEU A 139 -6.15 -2.68 2.29
CA LEU A 139 -6.39 -3.66 1.23
C LEU A 139 -5.56 -3.31 -0.01
N TYR A 140 -5.14 -4.31 -0.78
CA TYR A 140 -4.48 -4.06 -2.04
C TYR A 140 -5.10 -4.87 -3.17
N ASN A 141 -5.79 -4.17 -4.07
CA ASN A 141 -6.41 -4.69 -5.27
C ASN A 141 -5.53 -4.41 -6.50
N ILE A 142 -5.03 -5.46 -7.14
CA ILE A 142 -4.19 -5.38 -8.35
C ILE A 142 -4.53 -6.55 -9.29
N PRO A 143 -5.67 -6.49 -10.00
CA PRO A 143 -6.17 -7.63 -10.78
C PRO A 143 -5.23 -8.09 -11.89
N ILE A 144 -4.41 -7.20 -12.46
CA ILE A 144 -3.45 -7.55 -13.52
C ILE A 144 -2.38 -8.57 -13.04
N PHE A 145 -2.04 -8.59 -11.75
CA PHE A 145 -1.05 -9.51 -11.18
C PHE A 145 -1.68 -10.66 -10.40
N VAL A 146 -2.78 -10.39 -9.68
CA VAL A 146 -3.41 -11.42 -8.85
C VAL A 146 -4.47 -12.25 -9.59
N GLY A 147 -4.95 -11.75 -10.74
CA GLY A 147 -5.92 -12.43 -11.61
C GLY A 147 -7.36 -12.41 -11.10
N VAL A 148 -7.66 -11.61 -10.06
CA VAL A 148 -9.02 -11.40 -9.54
C VAL A 148 -9.16 -9.94 -9.10
N ASN A 149 -10.32 -9.34 -9.40
CA ASN A 149 -10.68 -7.99 -8.97
C ASN A 149 -11.60 -8.07 -7.74
N MET A 150 -11.36 -7.21 -6.73
CA MET A 150 -12.31 -7.04 -5.64
C MET A 150 -13.56 -6.33 -6.14
N GLU A 151 -14.74 -6.85 -5.80
CA GLU A 151 -16.01 -6.20 -6.09
C GLU A 151 -16.34 -5.14 -5.02
N PRO A 152 -17.05 -4.05 -5.37
CA PRO A 152 -17.42 -2.99 -4.42
C PRO A 152 -18.14 -3.50 -3.17
N GLU A 153 -19.02 -4.52 -3.30
CA GLU A 153 -19.71 -5.12 -2.15
C GLU A 153 -18.73 -5.88 -1.23
N THR A 154 -17.70 -6.52 -1.77
CA THR A 154 -16.65 -7.16 -0.96
C THR A 154 -15.88 -6.11 -0.16
N VAL A 155 -15.49 -5.00 -0.80
CA VAL A 155 -14.80 -3.89 -0.15
C VAL A 155 -15.70 -3.25 0.91
N ARG A 156 -16.99 -3.05 0.64
CA ARG A 156 -17.97 -2.54 1.60
C ARG A 156 -18.05 -3.40 2.87
N ARG A 157 -18.13 -4.72 2.72
CA ARG A 157 -18.15 -5.67 3.85
C ARG A 157 -16.85 -5.61 4.67
N LEU A 158 -15.71 -5.43 3.99
CA LEU A 158 -14.40 -5.32 4.62
C LEU A 158 -14.24 -3.98 5.35
N ALA A 159 -14.70 -2.88 4.79
CA ALA A 159 -14.67 -1.57 5.42
C ALA A 159 -15.46 -1.49 6.74
N ALA A 160 -16.40 -2.42 6.97
CA ALA A 160 -17.10 -2.55 8.24
C ALA A 160 -16.23 -3.15 9.38
N ILE A 161 -15.04 -3.64 9.07
CA ILE A 161 -14.11 -4.22 10.05
C ILE A 161 -13.18 -3.11 10.57
N PRO A 162 -13.15 -2.81 11.88
CA PRO A 162 -12.56 -1.58 12.42
C PRO A 162 -11.07 -1.34 12.10
N ASN A 163 -10.28 -2.38 11.91
CA ASN A 163 -8.86 -2.26 11.58
C ASN A 163 -8.56 -2.45 10.08
N ILE A 164 -9.58 -2.50 9.22
CA ILE A 164 -9.43 -2.38 7.76
C ILE A 164 -9.76 -0.94 7.38
N ILE A 165 -8.73 -0.14 7.12
CA ILE A 165 -8.82 1.34 7.10
C ILE A 165 -8.74 1.97 5.72
N GLY A 166 -8.57 1.18 4.67
CA GLY A 166 -8.48 1.71 3.31
C GLY A 166 -8.13 0.65 2.28
N ILE A 167 -7.99 1.11 1.06
CA ILE A 167 -7.63 0.30 -0.11
C ILE A 167 -6.65 1.05 -1.01
N LYS A 168 -5.60 0.36 -1.47
CA LYS A 168 -4.87 0.70 -2.68
C LYS A 168 -5.55 -0.02 -3.84
N ASP A 169 -6.04 0.74 -4.80
CA ASP A 169 -6.64 0.22 -6.02
C ASP A 169 -5.74 0.44 -7.23
N GLU A 170 -5.39 -0.63 -7.90
CA GLU A 170 -4.59 -0.63 -9.12
C GLU A 170 -5.32 -1.48 -10.17
N ALA A 171 -6.58 -1.10 -10.45
CA ALA A 171 -7.45 -1.80 -11.40
C ALA A 171 -7.05 -1.56 -12.87
N GLY A 172 -5.84 -1.16 -13.12
CA GLY A 172 -5.33 -0.85 -14.45
C GLY A 172 -5.84 0.50 -14.94
N ILE A 173 -6.49 0.51 -16.10
CA ILE A 173 -6.95 1.74 -16.76
C ILE A 173 -8.41 2.11 -16.44
N ASN A 174 -8.93 1.65 -15.29
CA ASN A 174 -10.33 1.96 -14.89
C ASN A 174 -10.39 2.91 -13.69
N PRO A 175 -10.26 4.24 -13.88
CA PRO A 175 -10.34 5.20 -12.79
C PRO A 175 -11.71 5.26 -12.12
N THR A 176 -12.79 4.82 -12.79
CA THR A 176 -14.16 4.87 -12.24
C THR A 176 -14.36 3.89 -11.09
N GLN A 177 -13.53 2.84 -10.97
CA GLN A 177 -13.58 1.91 -9.84
C GLN A 177 -13.33 2.61 -8.49
N VAL A 178 -12.54 3.69 -8.48
CA VAL A 178 -12.35 4.54 -7.28
C VAL A 178 -13.70 5.10 -6.80
N THR A 179 -14.55 5.58 -7.74
CA THR A 179 -15.90 6.06 -7.42
C THR A 179 -16.78 4.92 -6.89
N ASP A 180 -16.71 3.73 -7.49
CA ASP A 180 -17.51 2.57 -7.05
C ASP A 180 -17.14 2.17 -5.60
N PHE A 181 -15.85 2.15 -5.27
CA PHE A 181 -15.39 1.89 -3.91
C PHE A 181 -15.78 3.01 -2.94
N PHE A 182 -15.66 4.27 -3.34
CA PHE A 182 -16.09 5.39 -2.52
C PHE A 182 -17.60 5.31 -2.19
N LEU A 183 -18.44 5.07 -3.21
CA LEU A 183 -19.89 4.93 -3.01
C LEU A 183 -20.25 3.73 -2.14
N ALA A 184 -19.49 2.63 -2.24
CA ALA A 184 -19.71 1.44 -1.44
C ALA A 184 -19.32 1.62 0.04
N THR A 185 -18.34 2.47 0.35
CA THR A 185 -17.74 2.57 1.70
C THR A 185 -18.13 3.81 2.48
N LYS A 186 -18.52 4.92 1.85
CA LYS A 186 -18.76 6.23 2.47
C LYS A 186 -19.77 6.22 3.63
N ASP A 187 -20.78 5.35 3.58
CA ASP A 187 -21.81 5.21 4.61
C ASP A 187 -21.45 4.15 5.67
N VAL A 188 -20.38 3.38 5.46
CA VAL A 188 -19.88 2.33 6.36
C VAL A 188 -18.73 2.86 7.20
N ASP A 189 -17.75 3.46 6.56
CA ASP A 189 -16.62 4.15 7.19
C ASP A 189 -16.26 5.39 6.35
N PRO A 190 -16.69 6.60 6.79
CA PRO A 190 -16.36 7.84 6.08
C PRO A 190 -14.86 8.20 6.09
N ASP A 191 -14.06 7.56 6.94
CA ASP A 191 -12.59 7.69 6.97
C ASP A 191 -11.86 6.62 6.13
N PHE A 192 -12.60 5.70 5.46
CA PHE A 192 -11.98 4.66 4.62
C PHE A 192 -11.17 5.28 3.47
N ALA A 193 -9.86 5.07 3.49
CA ALA A 193 -8.94 5.73 2.57
C ALA A 193 -8.83 4.97 1.24
N ILE A 194 -9.04 5.65 0.12
CA ILE A 194 -8.88 5.08 -1.22
C ILE A 194 -7.67 5.73 -1.89
N TYR A 195 -6.67 4.92 -2.22
CA TYR A 195 -5.45 5.32 -2.91
C TYR A 195 -5.36 4.63 -4.26
N ASN A 196 -4.91 5.38 -5.27
CA ASN A 196 -4.55 4.81 -6.56
C ASN A 196 -3.15 4.18 -6.50
N GLY A 197 -2.90 3.17 -7.31
CA GLY A 197 -1.59 2.49 -7.41
C GLY A 197 -0.86 2.66 -8.73
N ASP A 198 -1.39 3.47 -9.66
CA ASP A 198 -0.85 3.67 -11.00
C ASP A 198 -0.54 5.16 -11.25
N ASP A 199 0.74 5.47 -11.53
CA ASP A 199 1.21 6.85 -11.70
C ASP A 199 0.49 7.58 -12.86
N VAL A 200 0.23 6.90 -13.98
CA VAL A 200 -0.45 7.52 -15.13
C VAL A 200 -1.94 7.78 -14.87
N MET A 201 -2.50 7.13 -13.85
CA MET A 201 -3.89 7.31 -13.42
C MET A 201 -4.05 8.31 -12.28
N LEU A 202 -2.99 9.04 -11.87
CA LEU A 202 -3.07 9.97 -10.76
C LEU A 202 -4.20 10.98 -10.95
N LEU A 203 -4.15 11.82 -11.98
CA LEU A 203 -5.15 12.86 -12.21
C LEU A 203 -6.56 12.29 -12.43
N PRO A 204 -6.79 11.28 -13.30
CA PRO A 204 -8.10 10.66 -13.43
C PRO A 204 -8.69 10.14 -12.12
N THR A 205 -7.88 9.57 -11.22
CA THR A 205 -8.38 8.97 -9.99
C THR A 205 -8.62 9.97 -8.87
N ILE A 206 -7.82 11.04 -8.74
CA ILE A 206 -8.10 12.09 -7.75
C ILE A 206 -9.39 12.84 -8.09
N VAL A 207 -9.70 13.06 -9.36
CA VAL A 207 -11.01 13.60 -9.81
C VAL A 207 -12.16 12.66 -9.41
N GLN A 208 -11.93 11.35 -9.35
CA GLN A 208 -12.91 10.34 -8.93
C GLN A 208 -13.00 10.16 -7.40
N GLY A 209 -12.16 10.84 -6.62
CA GLY A 209 -12.18 10.81 -5.17
C GLY A 209 -11.05 10.01 -4.50
N ALA A 210 -10.02 9.58 -5.25
CA ALA A 210 -8.82 9.03 -4.62
C ALA A 210 -8.14 10.07 -3.74
N MET A 211 -7.70 9.65 -2.57
CA MET A 211 -7.10 10.55 -1.56
C MET A 211 -5.59 10.70 -1.73
N GLY A 212 -4.97 9.79 -2.47
CA GLY A 212 -3.53 9.76 -2.69
C GLY A 212 -3.10 8.71 -3.70
N LEU A 213 -1.80 8.55 -3.80
CA LEU A 213 -1.13 7.67 -4.76
C LEU A 213 -0.07 6.81 -4.05
N VAL A 214 -0.04 5.54 -4.38
CA VAL A 214 1.09 4.66 -4.09
C VAL A 214 1.94 4.59 -5.35
N SER A 215 2.99 5.41 -5.40
CA SER A 215 3.75 5.70 -6.60
C SER A 215 5.11 5.01 -6.64
N GLY A 216 5.30 4.11 -7.58
CA GLY A 216 6.62 3.54 -7.88
C GLY A 216 7.57 4.59 -8.47
N GLY A 217 7.06 5.48 -9.29
CA GLY A 217 7.79 6.59 -9.91
C GLY A 217 8.24 7.67 -8.93
N ALA A 218 7.58 7.79 -7.76
CA ALA A 218 7.95 8.79 -6.76
C ALA A 218 9.39 8.64 -6.24
N GLN A 219 9.99 7.46 -6.35
CA GLN A 219 11.42 7.28 -6.03
C GLN A 219 12.33 8.17 -6.87
N ILE A 220 11.84 8.66 -8.01
CA ILE A 220 12.57 9.52 -8.96
C ILE A 220 11.84 10.83 -9.18
N PHE A 221 10.50 10.81 -9.36
CA PHE A 221 9.66 11.93 -9.78
C PHE A 221 8.73 12.44 -8.65
N GLY A 222 9.12 12.27 -7.38
CA GLY A 222 8.26 12.61 -6.24
C GLY A 222 7.85 14.08 -6.19
N HIS A 223 8.70 14.99 -6.67
CA HIS A 223 8.39 16.42 -6.73
C HIS A 223 7.35 16.74 -7.82
N GLU A 224 7.46 16.12 -8.98
CA GLU A 224 6.52 16.29 -10.08
C GLU A 224 5.14 15.73 -9.71
N ILE A 225 5.10 14.57 -9.02
CA ILE A 225 3.86 13.99 -8.50
C ILE A 225 3.22 14.92 -7.48
N ARG A 226 4.00 15.51 -6.58
CA ARG A 226 3.51 16.49 -5.62
C ARG A 226 2.94 17.73 -6.31
N ALA A 227 3.63 18.23 -7.33
CA ALA A 227 3.16 19.38 -8.11
C ALA A 227 1.80 19.13 -8.77
N ILE A 228 1.50 17.87 -9.20
CA ILE A 228 0.18 17.52 -9.72
C ILE A 228 -0.90 17.62 -8.63
N PHE A 229 -0.63 17.14 -7.42
CA PHE A 229 -1.57 17.29 -6.29
C PHE A 229 -1.80 18.76 -5.94
N ASP A 230 -0.73 19.55 -5.88
CA ASP A 230 -0.81 20.97 -5.52
C ASP A 230 -1.58 21.77 -6.57
N ALA A 231 -1.35 21.53 -7.85
CA ALA A 231 -2.07 22.16 -8.97
C ALA A 231 -3.58 21.76 -8.95
N PHE A 232 -3.87 20.50 -8.71
CA PHE A 232 -5.25 20.02 -8.60
C PHE A 232 -5.99 20.71 -7.45
N GLU A 233 -5.36 20.86 -6.28
CA GLU A 233 -5.95 21.56 -5.12
C GLU A 233 -6.12 23.05 -5.35
N ALA A 234 -5.19 23.68 -6.10
CA ALA A 234 -5.29 25.07 -6.49
C ALA A 234 -6.35 25.33 -7.58
N GLY A 235 -6.90 24.28 -8.20
CA GLY A 235 -7.81 24.39 -9.35
C GLY A 235 -7.12 24.76 -10.67
N GLU A 236 -5.82 24.56 -10.74
CA GLU A 236 -4.98 24.80 -11.93
C GLU A 236 -5.00 23.54 -12.81
N ASN A 237 -5.92 23.48 -13.76
CA ASN A 237 -6.16 22.28 -14.59
C ASN A 237 -5.62 22.42 -16.04
N GLU A 238 -4.72 23.36 -16.29
CA GLU A 238 -4.10 23.58 -17.60
C GLU A 238 -2.70 22.95 -17.71
#